data_92327b755020f23749f8887241a12190
#
_entry.id   92327b755020f23749f8887241a12190
#
_cell.length_a   1.000
_cell.length_b   1.000
_cell.length_c   1.000
_cell.angle_alpha   90.00
_cell.angle_beta   90.00
_cell.angle_gamma   90.00
#
_symmetry.space_group_name_H-M   'P 1'
#
loop_
_entity.id
_entity.type
_entity.pdbx_description
1 polymer ?
#
loop_
_entity_poly.entity_id
_entity_poly.type
_entity_poly.pdbx_seq_one_letter_code
_entity_poly.pdbx_strand_id
1 'polypeptide(L)'
;MQLAMHMVTIEDLMPQGHFLRKLEAALDLSFVYEETASLYSKKYGRPAIDPVVIVKYLLVGFLYGIPSERQIERRVQTDIALRWYLGLDLFDRVPDHSTVSQLRRRKPSFRKVFRRLFEEVVRQCIEKGLVSGRVVGTDSTHVRANASRASEELVEVAEEAGVYWERLDDYEEEGLEELERRTGKRRKKRTKQIKRDNRRTHKRVSRTDPESGHLKRPGKPEGPHYLAHQAVDSDYGIIVGQTVTAGDVNDSVPFLGLIEHIHENVVPIQAATADAAYDFPLAHRALGELGIDFFARPQKTAARVSVQFTRDDFCRDENRDVYLCPIGKELCLRRLARSASGLFWEYQADQRDCALCPLREKCLREDDKRGARKVSVSYFAADRQRNLKRSHEPAYREALKLRQVWCEGSFSAQKREHNLARVLRRGLEAAEDHCLLSATALNLKRMIKHAG
;
A
#
# COMPACT_ATOMS: atom_id res chain seq x y z
N MET A 1 -25.69 31.35 -49.15
CA MET A 1 -24.58 30.88 -48.31
C MET A 1 -23.53 30.31 -49.28
N GLN A 2 -22.35 30.93 -49.43
CA GLN A 2 -21.27 30.35 -50.25
C GLN A 2 -20.62 29.22 -49.45
N LEU A 3 -20.62 28.01 -50.00
CA LEU A 3 -19.91 26.86 -49.47
C LEU A 3 -18.43 27.03 -49.83
N ALA A 4 -17.60 27.29 -48.85
CA ALA A 4 -16.15 27.23 -48.99
C ALA A 4 -15.66 25.80 -48.76
N MET A 5 -14.87 25.25 -49.66
CA MET A 5 -14.21 23.94 -49.49
C MET A 5 -12.83 24.17 -48.91
N HIS A 6 -12.58 23.58 -47.75
CA HIS A 6 -11.27 23.63 -47.09
C HIS A 6 -10.67 22.22 -47.08
N MET A 7 -9.42 22.07 -47.47
CA MET A 7 -8.62 20.87 -47.21
C MET A 7 -7.96 21.05 -45.87
N VAL A 8 -8.33 20.20 -44.91
CA VAL A 8 -7.78 20.21 -43.56
C VAL A 8 -7.42 18.78 -43.11
N THR A 9 -6.32 18.67 -42.42
CA THR A 9 -5.93 17.43 -41.75
C THR A 9 -6.31 17.54 -40.26
N ILE A 10 -6.33 16.38 -39.55
CA ILE A 10 -6.54 16.39 -38.12
C ILE A 10 -5.42 17.14 -37.38
N GLU A 11 -4.22 17.16 -37.96
CA GLU A 11 -3.06 17.90 -37.45
C GLU A 11 -3.31 19.41 -37.44
N ASP A 12 -3.92 19.95 -38.51
CA ASP A 12 -4.25 21.36 -38.64
C ASP A 12 -5.30 21.82 -37.62
N LEU A 13 -6.20 20.89 -37.23
CA LEU A 13 -7.28 21.14 -36.28
C LEU A 13 -6.83 21.04 -34.81
N MET A 14 -5.66 20.45 -34.55
CA MET A 14 -5.15 20.25 -33.21
C MET A 14 -4.35 21.44 -32.70
N PRO A 15 -4.82 22.17 -31.65
CA PRO A 15 -4.12 23.36 -31.14
C PRO A 15 -2.68 23.07 -30.71
N GLN A 16 -1.73 23.93 -31.05
CA GLN A 16 -0.30 23.75 -30.78
C GLN A 16 0.01 23.66 -29.26
N GLY A 17 -0.69 24.40 -28.41
CA GLY A 17 -0.51 24.40 -26.94
C GLY A 17 -1.28 23.32 -26.21
N HIS A 18 -1.96 22.41 -26.91
CA HIS A 18 -2.82 21.43 -26.27
C HIS A 18 -2.03 20.42 -25.40
N PHE A 19 -2.59 20.04 -24.25
CA PHE A 19 -1.96 19.11 -23.31
C PHE A 19 -1.54 17.78 -23.96
N LEU A 20 -2.36 17.22 -24.86
CA LEU A 20 -2.05 15.93 -25.51
C LEU A 20 -0.85 16.03 -26.46
N ARG A 21 -0.52 17.19 -27.04
CA ARG A 21 0.73 17.36 -27.79
C ARG A 21 1.95 17.26 -26.88
N LYS A 22 1.88 17.95 -25.74
CA LYS A 22 2.94 17.87 -24.73
C LYS A 22 3.11 16.44 -24.21
N LEU A 23 2.01 15.72 -24.02
CA LEU A 23 2.01 14.33 -23.60
C LEU A 23 2.64 13.42 -24.65
N GLU A 24 2.25 13.56 -25.92
CA GLU A 24 2.80 12.77 -27.04
C GLU A 24 4.31 12.99 -27.21
N ALA A 25 4.78 14.21 -27.03
CA ALA A 25 6.20 14.54 -27.10
C ALA A 25 7.01 14.04 -25.89
N ALA A 26 6.36 13.85 -24.74
CA ALA A 26 7.01 13.48 -23.49
C ALA A 26 7.01 11.98 -23.20
N LEU A 27 6.09 11.20 -23.79
CA LEU A 27 5.86 9.81 -23.46
C LEU A 27 6.22 8.88 -24.64
N ASP A 28 7.31 8.13 -24.48
CA ASP A 28 7.67 7.06 -25.39
C ASP A 28 6.91 5.76 -25.02
N LEU A 29 6.15 5.24 -25.97
CA LEU A 29 5.38 3.99 -25.84
C LEU A 29 5.95 2.84 -26.70
N SER A 30 7.18 2.96 -27.21
CA SER A 30 7.81 1.94 -28.06
C SER A 30 7.89 0.56 -27.37
N PHE A 31 8.12 0.52 -26.05
CA PHE A 31 8.14 -0.71 -25.27
C PHE A 31 6.84 -1.52 -25.32
N VAL A 32 5.71 -0.89 -25.66
CA VAL A 32 4.40 -1.57 -25.78
C VAL A 32 4.45 -2.62 -26.88
N TYR A 33 5.14 -2.37 -27.97
CA TYR A 33 5.30 -3.34 -29.05
C TYR A 33 6.10 -4.55 -28.61
N GLU A 34 7.15 -4.34 -27.82
CA GLU A 34 7.98 -5.44 -27.28
C GLU A 34 7.17 -6.32 -26.33
N GLU A 35 6.50 -5.71 -25.36
CA GLU A 35 5.69 -6.42 -24.36
C GLU A 35 4.49 -7.17 -24.96
N THR A 36 3.97 -6.70 -26.08
CA THR A 36 2.80 -7.27 -26.72
C THR A 36 3.11 -8.17 -27.92
N ALA A 37 4.35 -8.25 -28.38
CA ALA A 37 4.73 -8.98 -29.59
C ALA A 37 4.22 -10.43 -29.61
N SER A 38 4.26 -11.13 -28.47
CA SER A 38 3.77 -12.51 -28.33
C SER A 38 2.24 -12.65 -28.40
N LEU A 39 1.51 -11.55 -28.26
CA LEU A 39 0.04 -11.54 -28.23
C LEU A 39 -0.59 -11.43 -29.62
N TYR A 40 0.20 -11.08 -30.61
CA TYR A 40 -0.24 -10.81 -31.98
C TYR A 40 0.28 -11.86 -32.96
N SER A 41 -0.60 -12.38 -33.83
CA SER A 41 -0.21 -13.32 -34.89
C SER A 41 0.45 -12.57 -36.04
N LYS A 42 1.59 -13.06 -36.51
CA LYS A 42 2.32 -12.48 -37.66
C LYS A 42 1.67 -12.82 -39.01
N LYS A 43 0.85 -13.87 -39.12
CA LYS A 43 0.42 -14.43 -40.42
C LYS A 43 -1.08 -14.62 -40.58
N TYR A 44 -1.86 -14.73 -39.50
CA TYR A 44 -3.26 -15.12 -39.61
C TYR A 44 -4.16 -14.28 -38.68
N GLY A 45 -5.37 -13.98 -39.14
CA GLY A 45 -6.41 -13.33 -38.36
C GLY A 45 -6.86 -11.99 -38.95
N ARG A 46 -7.90 -11.42 -38.35
CA ARG A 46 -8.36 -10.06 -38.68
C ARG A 46 -7.26 -9.06 -38.32
N PRO A 47 -7.08 -7.98 -39.09
CA PRO A 47 -6.15 -6.90 -38.72
C PRO A 47 -6.37 -6.47 -37.27
N ALA A 48 -5.31 -6.58 -36.49
CA ALA A 48 -5.39 -6.26 -35.06
C ALA A 48 -5.35 -4.72 -34.87
N ILE A 49 -5.99 -4.25 -33.81
CA ILE A 49 -5.81 -2.88 -33.37
C ILE A 49 -4.38 -2.74 -32.85
N ASP A 50 -3.69 -1.67 -33.22
CA ASP A 50 -2.36 -1.36 -32.73
C ASP A 50 -2.36 -1.33 -31.18
N PRO A 51 -1.44 -2.04 -30.51
CA PRO A 51 -1.40 -2.08 -29.05
C PRO A 51 -1.16 -0.71 -28.42
N VAL A 52 -0.41 0.18 -29.07
CA VAL A 52 -0.20 1.55 -28.58
C VAL A 52 -1.50 2.34 -28.61
N VAL A 53 -2.32 2.17 -29.66
CA VAL A 53 -3.65 2.79 -29.72
C VAL A 53 -4.53 2.33 -28.55
N ILE A 54 -4.46 1.04 -28.17
CA ILE A 54 -5.22 0.51 -27.03
C ILE A 54 -4.73 1.13 -25.71
N VAL A 55 -3.42 1.25 -25.52
CA VAL A 55 -2.85 1.88 -24.31
C VAL A 55 -3.25 3.35 -24.25
N LYS A 56 -3.11 4.11 -25.34
CA LYS A 56 -3.54 5.52 -25.41
C LYS A 56 -5.04 5.66 -25.15
N TYR A 57 -5.87 4.78 -25.72
CA TYR A 57 -7.32 4.76 -25.51
C TYR A 57 -7.67 4.61 -24.03
N LEU A 58 -7.05 3.66 -23.33
CA LEU A 58 -7.29 3.45 -21.89
C LEU A 58 -6.75 4.62 -21.08
N LEU A 59 -5.56 5.12 -21.40
CA LEU A 59 -4.94 6.24 -20.71
C LEU A 59 -5.78 7.52 -20.80
N VAL A 60 -6.39 7.81 -21.95
CA VAL A 60 -7.37 8.89 -22.11
C VAL A 60 -8.50 8.80 -21.11
N GLY A 61 -9.01 7.59 -20.85
CA GLY A 61 -10.05 7.36 -19.84
C GLY A 61 -9.65 7.88 -18.45
N PHE A 62 -8.42 7.62 -18.03
CA PHE A 62 -7.91 8.07 -16.74
C PHE A 62 -7.45 9.52 -16.75
N LEU A 63 -6.88 10.02 -17.82
CA LEU A 63 -6.45 11.42 -17.95
C LEU A 63 -7.64 12.41 -17.87
N TYR A 64 -8.78 12.02 -18.44
CA TYR A 64 -9.97 12.86 -18.52
C TYR A 64 -11.12 12.43 -17.63
N GLY A 65 -10.88 11.45 -16.73
CA GLY A 65 -11.90 10.97 -15.80
C GLY A 65 -13.12 10.32 -16.50
N ILE A 66 -12.93 9.71 -17.67
CA ILE A 66 -14.02 9.08 -18.41
C ILE A 66 -14.25 7.67 -17.80
N PRO A 67 -15.42 7.40 -17.21
CA PRO A 67 -15.58 6.28 -16.28
C PRO A 67 -15.75 4.92 -16.96
N SER A 68 -15.96 4.84 -18.28
CA SER A 68 -16.14 3.54 -18.95
C SER A 68 -15.61 3.51 -20.37
N GLU A 69 -15.15 2.35 -20.83
CA GLU A 69 -14.63 2.13 -22.19
C GLU A 69 -15.67 2.52 -23.25
N ARG A 70 -16.98 2.29 -23.02
CA ARG A 70 -18.05 2.74 -23.90
C ARG A 70 -18.14 4.27 -24.02
N GLN A 71 -17.92 4.98 -22.90
CA GLN A 71 -17.91 6.45 -22.94
C GLN A 71 -16.64 6.99 -23.57
N ILE A 72 -15.50 6.30 -23.41
CA ILE A 72 -14.25 6.66 -24.12
C ILE A 72 -14.50 6.56 -25.62
N GLU A 73 -15.06 5.45 -26.12
CA GLU A 73 -15.39 5.27 -27.54
C GLU A 73 -16.25 6.42 -28.06
N ARG A 74 -17.39 6.70 -27.39
CA ARG A 74 -18.28 7.80 -27.80
C ARG A 74 -17.58 9.15 -27.84
N ARG A 75 -16.72 9.43 -26.85
CA ARG A 75 -16.03 10.70 -26.81
C ARG A 75 -14.96 10.82 -27.88
N VAL A 76 -14.20 9.76 -28.15
CA VAL A 76 -13.22 9.73 -29.23
C VAL A 76 -13.88 9.87 -30.62
N GLN A 77 -15.14 9.43 -30.79
CA GLN A 77 -15.88 9.63 -32.03
C GLN A 77 -16.08 11.09 -32.41
N THR A 78 -16.20 11.99 -31.42
CA THR A 78 -16.56 13.39 -31.63
C THR A 78 -15.49 14.40 -31.21
N ASP A 79 -14.44 13.96 -30.52
CA ASP A 79 -13.37 14.81 -29.98
C ASP A 79 -12.11 14.69 -30.85
N ILE A 80 -11.80 15.76 -31.59
CA ILE A 80 -10.68 15.82 -32.53
C ILE A 80 -9.34 15.61 -31.80
N ALA A 81 -9.17 16.20 -30.60
CA ALA A 81 -7.92 16.11 -29.88
C ALA A 81 -7.65 14.66 -29.39
N LEU A 82 -8.72 13.94 -29.00
CA LEU A 82 -8.59 12.54 -28.64
C LEU A 82 -8.31 11.64 -29.84
N ARG A 83 -8.95 11.92 -30.99
CA ARG A 83 -8.65 11.22 -32.25
C ARG A 83 -7.19 11.40 -32.63
N TRP A 84 -6.72 12.65 -32.63
CA TRP A 84 -5.33 12.99 -32.92
C TRP A 84 -4.35 12.21 -32.01
N TYR A 85 -4.60 12.21 -30.72
CA TYR A 85 -3.73 11.53 -29.75
C TYR A 85 -3.71 9.99 -29.95
N LEU A 86 -4.81 9.41 -30.40
CA LEU A 86 -4.86 7.98 -30.73
C LEU A 86 -4.22 7.66 -32.11
N GLY A 87 -3.81 8.66 -32.89
CA GLY A 87 -3.31 8.48 -34.24
C GLY A 87 -4.39 8.10 -35.25
N LEU A 88 -5.65 8.48 -34.98
CA LEU A 88 -6.80 8.23 -35.86
C LEU A 88 -7.06 9.46 -36.72
N ASP A 89 -7.28 9.25 -38.02
CA ASP A 89 -7.73 10.32 -38.92
C ASP A 89 -9.23 10.61 -38.73
N LEU A 90 -9.73 11.68 -39.39
CA LEU A 90 -11.14 12.13 -39.30
C LEU A 90 -12.14 11.03 -39.60
N PHE A 91 -11.83 10.12 -40.55
CA PHE A 91 -12.70 9.05 -41.01
C PHE A 91 -12.35 7.66 -40.47
N ASP A 92 -11.28 7.54 -39.69
CA ASP A 92 -10.91 6.26 -39.13
C ASP A 92 -11.93 5.74 -38.12
N ARG A 93 -12.07 4.42 -38.07
CA ARG A 93 -12.91 3.77 -37.05
C ARG A 93 -12.25 3.83 -35.69
N VAL A 94 -13.01 4.34 -34.73
CA VAL A 94 -12.61 4.28 -33.31
C VAL A 94 -12.63 2.82 -32.84
N PRO A 95 -11.64 2.39 -32.01
CA PRO A 95 -11.65 1.06 -31.40
C PRO A 95 -12.95 0.82 -30.62
N ASP A 96 -13.63 -0.27 -30.92
CA ASP A 96 -14.85 -0.68 -30.23
C ASP A 96 -14.56 -1.07 -28.77
N HIS A 97 -15.34 -0.56 -27.84
CA HIS A 97 -15.16 -0.77 -26.40
C HIS A 97 -15.19 -2.26 -26.03
N SER A 98 -15.99 -3.07 -26.71
CA SER A 98 -16.07 -4.52 -26.42
C SER A 98 -14.81 -5.24 -26.83
N THR A 99 -14.15 -4.82 -27.93
CA THR A 99 -12.87 -5.36 -28.38
C THR A 99 -11.77 -5.06 -27.36
N VAL A 100 -11.69 -3.83 -26.85
CA VAL A 100 -10.72 -3.43 -25.83
C VAL A 100 -10.96 -4.21 -24.52
N SER A 101 -12.22 -4.30 -24.09
CA SER A 101 -12.59 -5.06 -22.89
C SER A 101 -12.26 -6.55 -23.00
N GLN A 102 -12.55 -7.16 -24.16
CA GLN A 102 -12.24 -8.57 -24.41
C GLN A 102 -10.75 -8.85 -24.48
N LEU A 103 -9.95 -7.95 -25.06
CA LEU A 103 -8.50 -8.08 -25.08
C LEU A 103 -7.92 -8.16 -23.68
N ARG A 104 -8.29 -7.22 -22.83
CA ARG A 104 -7.84 -7.16 -21.42
C ARG A 104 -8.25 -8.40 -20.62
N ARG A 105 -9.39 -9.02 -20.95
CA ARG A 105 -9.86 -10.25 -20.29
C ARG A 105 -9.19 -11.51 -20.82
N ARG A 106 -8.98 -11.61 -22.13
CA ARG A 106 -8.49 -12.83 -22.80
C ARG A 106 -6.96 -12.94 -22.83
N LYS A 107 -6.26 -11.82 -22.65
CA LYS A 107 -4.79 -11.76 -22.71
C LYS A 107 -4.22 -11.16 -21.42
N PRO A 108 -4.13 -11.96 -20.35
CA PRO A 108 -3.65 -11.48 -19.05
C PRO A 108 -2.24 -10.86 -19.11
N SER A 109 -1.39 -11.36 -20.02
CA SER A 109 -0.04 -10.82 -20.24
C SER A 109 -0.04 -9.34 -20.70
N PHE A 110 -1.15 -8.83 -21.27
CA PHE A 110 -1.29 -7.40 -21.60
C PHE A 110 -1.21 -6.51 -20.34
N ARG A 111 -1.42 -7.07 -19.16
CA ARG A 111 -1.31 -6.34 -17.89
C ARG A 111 0.11 -5.90 -17.56
N LYS A 112 1.11 -6.63 -18.01
CA LYS A 112 2.52 -6.24 -17.86
C LYS A 112 2.77 -4.84 -18.44
N VAL A 113 2.04 -4.48 -19.50
CA VAL A 113 2.13 -3.16 -20.14
C VAL A 113 1.75 -2.03 -19.17
N PHE A 114 0.73 -2.22 -18.32
CA PHE A 114 0.31 -1.14 -17.41
C PHE A 114 1.30 -0.91 -16.29
N ARG A 115 1.90 -1.98 -15.76
CA ARG A 115 2.99 -1.87 -14.80
C ARG A 115 4.21 -1.21 -15.42
N ARG A 116 4.62 -1.69 -16.60
CA ARG A 116 5.73 -1.11 -17.34
C ARG A 116 5.51 0.36 -17.68
N LEU A 117 4.28 0.72 -18.07
CA LEU A 117 3.90 2.13 -18.32
C LEU A 117 4.06 3.00 -17.08
N PHE A 118 3.62 2.51 -15.92
CA PHE A 118 3.81 3.22 -14.65
C PHE A 118 5.30 3.40 -14.34
N GLU A 119 6.08 2.32 -14.42
CA GLU A 119 7.53 2.33 -14.16
C GLU A 119 8.28 3.25 -15.12
N GLU A 120 7.92 3.25 -16.40
CA GLU A 120 8.51 4.12 -17.41
C GLU A 120 8.23 5.60 -17.14
N VAL A 121 7.00 5.93 -16.75
CA VAL A 121 6.65 7.32 -16.38
C VAL A 121 7.40 7.76 -15.12
N VAL A 122 7.55 6.89 -14.13
CA VAL A 122 8.34 7.17 -12.92
C VAL A 122 9.81 7.37 -13.29
N ARG A 123 10.40 6.52 -14.13
CA ARG A 123 11.76 6.65 -14.63
C ARG A 123 11.99 8.00 -15.31
N GLN A 124 11.08 8.41 -16.21
CA GLN A 124 11.15 9.72 -16.86
C GLN A 124 11.03 10.90 -15.87
N CYS A 125 10.20 10.75 -14.82
CA CYS A 125 10.13 11.75 -13.75
C CYS A 125 11.46 11.85 -12.98
N ILE A 126 12.14 10.73 -12.74
CA ILE A 126 13.48 10.72 -12.11
C ILE A 126 14.50 11.41 -12.99
N GLU A 127 14.56 11.09 -14.28
CA GLU A 127 15.49 11.71 -15.25
C GLU A 127 15.29 13.21 -15.38
N LYS A 128 14.06 13.69 -15.21
CA LYS A 128 13.72 15.12 -15.22
C LYS A 128 13.95 15.82 -13.87
N GLY A 129 14.49 15.11 -12.86
CA GLY A 129 14.76 15.67 -11.54
C GLY A 129 13.49 15.94 -10.71
N LEU A 130 12.37 15.29 -11.03
CA LEU A 130 11.09 15.43 -10.30
C LEU A 130 10.93 14.47 -9.14
N VAL A 131 11.89 13.59 -8.91
CA VAL A 131 11.93 12.59 -7.83
C VAL A 131 13.32 12.59 -7.24
N SER A 132 13.42 12.75 -5.92
CA SER A 132 14.71 12.80 -5.23
C SER A 132 14.91 11.66 -4.21
N GLY A 133 13.83 11.06 -3.73
CA GLY A 133 13.88 10.11 -2.62
C GLY A 133 14.14 10.77 -1.25
N ARG A 134 14.20 12.10 -1.15
CA ARG A 134 14.47 12.82 0.11
C ARG A 134 13.44 12.51 1.18
N VAL A 135 12.17 12.58 0.85
CA VAL A 135 11.06 12.19 1.73
C VAL A 135 9.99 11.48 0.89
N VAL A 136 9.73 10.23 1.21
CA VAL A 136 8.68 9.44 0.58
C VAL A 136 7.56 9.20 1.57
N GLY A 137 6.37 9.73 1.28
CA GLY A 137 5.17 9.56 2.08
C GLY A 137 4.38 8.32 1.64
N THR A 138 3.92 7.53 2.60
CA THR A 138 3.05 6.38 2.31
C THR A 138 1.68 6.56 2.93
N ASP A 139 0.65 6.17 2.19
CA ASP A 139 -0.73 6.16 2.66
C ASP A 139 -1.57 5.17 1.85
N SER A 140 -2.76 4.86 2.34
CA SER A 140 -3.72 4.00 1.64
C SER A 140 -5.06 4.67 1.46
N THR A 141 -5.78 4.24 0.43
CA THR A 141 -7.17 4.65 0.24
C THR A 141 -8.03 3.49 -0.21
N HIS A 142 -9.26 3.44 0.30
CA HIS A 142 -10.24 2.46 -0.16
C HIS A 142 -10.80 2.84 -1.53
N VAL A 143 -10.92 1.83 -2.38
CA VAL A 143 -11.47 1.90 -3.73
C VAL A 143 -12.64 0.93 -3.79
N ARG A 144 -13.82 1.39 -4.21
CA ARG A 144 -15.01 0.55 -4.23
C ARG A 144 -14.86 -0.56 -5.27
N ALA A 145 -15.12 -1.80 -4.89
CA ALA A 145 -15.13 -2.94 -5.79
C ALA A 145 -16.38 -2.95 -6.69
N ASN A 146 -16.33 -3.71 -7.78
CA ASN A 146 -17.49 -3.91 -8.65
C ASN A 146 -18.39 -5.06 -8.15
N ALA A 147 -18.76 -4.97 -6.89
CA ALA A 147 -19.63 -5.92 -6.21
C ALA A 147 -20.64 -5.22 -5.33
N SER A 148 -21.73 -5.90 -5.03
CA SER A 148 -22.78 -5.43 -4.13
C SER A 148 -22.59 -6.06 -2.74
N ARG A 149 -22.90 -5.31 -1.69
CA ARG A 149 -22.98 -5.85 -0.34
C ARG A 149 -23.97 -7.03 -0.23
N ALA A 150 -25.04 -7.01 -1.02
CA ALA A 150 -26.01 -8.11 -1.08
C ALA A 150 -25.43 -9.43 -1.66
N SER A 151 -24.27 -9.37 -2.31
CA SER A 151 -23.58 -10.56 -2.81
C SER A 151 -22.63 -11.20 -1.80
N GLU A 152 -22.49 -10.63 -0.60
CA GLU A 152 -21.59 -11.14 0.43
C GLU A 152 -22.21 -12.31 1.19
N GLU A 153 -21.39 -13.28 1.50
CA GLU A 153 -21.71 -14.43 2.35
C GLU A 153 -20.62 -14.62 3.42
N LEU A 154 -20.96 -15.30 4.49
CA LEU A 154 -20.02 -15.61 5.57
C LEU A 154 -19.37 -16.95 5.26
N VAL A 155 -18.05 -16.93 5.06
CA VAL A 155 -17.26 -18.13 4.71
C VAL A 155 -16.28 -18.43 5.83
N GLU A 156 -16.14 -19.70 6.16
CA GLU A 156 -15.11 -20.16 7.08
C GLU A 156 -13.75 -20.23 6.35
N VAL A 157 -12.76 -19.53 6.88
CA VAL A 157 -11.41 -19.48 6.32
C VAL A 157 -10.37 -19.87 7.39
N ALA A 158 -9.22 -20.35 6.94
CA ALA A 158 -8.08 -20.54 7.84
C ALA A 158 -7.60 -19.17 8.36
N GLU A 159 -7.22 -19.11 9.64
CA GLU A 159 -6.59 -17.92 10.21
C GLU A 159 -5.19 -17.75 9.60
N GLU A 160 -4.96 -16.66 8.92
CA GLU A 160 -3.67 -16.36 8.30
C GLU A 160 -2.58 -16.10 9.35
N ALA A 161 -1.34 -16.48 9.05
CA ALA A 161 -0.18 -16.08 9.83
C ALA A 161 -0.05 -14.56 9.86
N GLY A 162 0.55 -13.99 10.91
CA GLY A 162 0.86 -12.56 10.94
C GLY A 162 1.72 -12.19 9.73
N VAL A 163 1.46 -11.03 9.15
CA VAL A 163 2.00 -10.56 7.87
C VAL A 163 3.52 -10.65 7.75
N TYR A 164 4.21 -10.34 8.83
CA TYR A 164 5.67 -10.35 8.88
C TYR A 164 6.23 -11.61 9.56
N TRP A 165 5.44 -12.70 9.56
CA TRP A 165 5.79 -13.90 10.33
C TRP A 165 7.13 -14.51 9.91
N GLU A 166 7.37 -14.66 8.62
CA GLU A 166 8.62 -15.21 8.09
C GLU A 166 9.81 -14.29 8.38
N ARG A 167 9.61 -12.99 8.20
CA ARG A 167 10.63 -11.97 8.51
C ARG A 167 11.06 -11.97 9.98
N LEU A 168 10.22 -12.44 10.89
CA LEU A 168 10.55 -12.54 12.31
C LEU A 168 11.45 -13.73 12.65
N ASP A 169 11.71 -14.66 11.71
CA ASP A 169 12.50 -15.86 12.00
C ASP A 169 13.96 -15.49 12.35
N ASP A 170 14.58 -14.61 11.56
CA ASP A 170 15.97 -14.17 11.78
C ASP A 170 16.10 -13.39 13.09
N TYR A 171 15.19 -12.45 13.33
CA TYR A 171 15.16 -11.68 14.59
C TYR A 171 14.81 -12.54 15.82
N GLU A 172 14.03 -13.62 15.66
CA GLU A 172 13.76 -14.56 16.75
C GLU A 172 15.04 -15.31 17.14
N GLU A 173 15.89 -15.66 16.17
CA GLU A 173 17.17 -16.33 16.42
C GLU A 173 18.13 -15.43 17.20
N GLU A 174 18.34 -14.20 16.73
CA GLU A 174 19.11 -13.18 17.44
C GLU A 174 18.62 -12.93 18.87
N GLY A 175 17.30 -12.76 19.02
CA GLY A 175 16.67 -12.52 20.32
C GLY A 175 16.77 -13.70 21.28
N LEU A 176 16.78 -14.94 20.79
CA LEU A 176 17.01 -16.11 21.62
C LEU A 176 18.46 -16.20 22.11
N GLU A 177 19.44 -15.81 21.30
CA GLU A 177 20.84 -15.71 21.72
C GLU A 177 21.02 -14.61 22.77
N GLU A 178 20.36 -13.48 22.59
CA GLU A 178 20.35 -12.40 23.57
C GLU A 178 19.71 -12.84 24.89
N LEU A 179 18.58 -13.57 24.83
CA LEU A 179 17.93 -14.13 26.01
C LEU A 179 18.88 -15.03 26.81
N GLU A 180 19.62 -15.91 26.13
CA GLU A 180 20.60 -16.79 26.77
C GLU A 180 21.72 -15.99 27.46
N ARG A 181 22.25 -14.97 26.81
CA ARG A 181 23.24 -14.05 27.42
C ARG A 181 22.72 -13.31 28.65
N ARG A 182 21.47 -12.81 28.59
CA ARG A 182 20.85 -12.03 29.68
C ARG A 182 20.40 -12.87 30.86
N THR A 183 20.00 -14.13 30.64
CA THR A 183 19.41 -14.97 31.70
C THR A 183 20.30 -16.11 32.15
N GLY A 184 21.38 -16.42 31.41
CA GLY A 184 22.24 -17.59 31.63
C GLY A 184 21.54 -18.95 31.38
N LYS A 185 20.32 -18.94 30.84
CA LYS A 185 19.52 -20.15 30.62
C LYS A 185 19.72 -20.65 29.20
N ARG A 186 20.22 -21.90 29.08
CA ARG A 186 20.45 -22.54 27.79
C ARG A 186 19.18 -22.63 26.94
N ARG A 187 19.32 -22.30 25.67
CA ARG A 187 18.31 -22.34 24.63
C ARG A 187 17.64 -23.71 24.54
N LYS A 188 16.32 -23.79 24.70
CA LYS A 188 15.56 -24.97 24.32
C LYS A 188 15.27 -24.88 22.83
N LYS A 189 15.76 -25.87 22.04
CA LYS A 189 15.41 -25.98 20.62
C LYS A 189 13.89 -26.00 20.50
N ARG A 190 13.34 -25.00 19.82
CA ARG A 190 11.92 -24.92 19.56
C ARG A 190 11.56 -25.93 18.48
N THR A 191 10.69 -26.86 18.77
CA THR A 191 10.04 -27.69 17.76
C THR A 191 9.23 -26.73 16.88
N LYS A 192 9.48 -26.68 15.55
CA LYS A 192 8.73 -25.87 14.59
C LYS A 192 7.23 -26.02 14.89
N GLN A 193 6.55 -24.92 15.10
CA GLN A 193 5.15 -24.94 15.52
C GLN A 193 4.24 -25.31 14.34
N ILE A 194 3.88 -26.57 14.27
CA ILE A 194 2.87 -27.14 13.35
C ILE A 194 1.41 -26.79 13.78
N LYS A 195 1.20 -26.01 14.84
CA LYS A 195 -0.13 -25.84 15.47
C LYS A 195 -0.98 -24.66 14.95
N ARG A 196 -0.61 -23.98 13.85
CA ARG A 196 -1.40 -22.84 13.34
C ARG A 196 -2.46 -23.20 12.31
N ASP A 197 -2.29 -24.29 11.58
CA ASP A 197 -3.14 -24.64 10.43
C ASP A 197 -4.59 -25.03 10.78
N ASN A 198 -4.93 -25.11 12.06
CA ASN A 198 -6.25 -25.56 12.51
C ASN A 198 -7.16 -24.46 13.08
N ARG A 199 -6.71 -23.22 13.16
CA ARG A 199 -7.61 -22.14 13.59
C ARG A 199 -8.45 -21.67 12.41
N ARG A 200 -9.76 -21.67 12.59
CA ARG A 200 -10.74 -21.21 11.63
C ARG A 200 -11.37 -19.91 12.12
N THR A 201 -11.61 -19.00 11.19
CA THR A 201 -12.35 -17.77 11.43
C THR A 201 -13.38 -17.56 10.33
N HIS A 202 -14.33 -16.66 10.54
CA HIS A 202 -15.35 -16.35 9.54
C HIS A 202 -15.06 -15.00 8.90
N LYS A 203 -15.07 -14.96 7.58
CA LYS A 203 -14.83 -13.78 6.75
C LYS A 203 -16.03 -13.52 5.84
N ARG A 204 -16.40 -12.25 5.65
CA ARG A 204 -17.39 -11.88 4.62
C ARG A 204 -16.71 -11.83 3.27
N VAL A 205 -17.22 -12.60 2.32
CA VAL A 205 -16.67 -12.73 0.97
C VAL A 205 -17.75 -12.44 -0.04
N SER A 206 -17.49 -11.63 -1.04
CA SER A 206 -18.44 -11.39 -2.13
C SER A 206 -18.42 -12.54 -3.13
N ARG A 207 -19.59 -13.11 -3.44
CA ARG A 207 -19.72 -14.15 -4.49
C ARG A 207 -19.37 -13.65 -5.88
N THR A 208 -19.53 -12.35 -6.13
CA THR A 208 -19.31 -11.75 -7.45
C THR A 208 -17.89 -11.21 -7.64
N ASP A 209 -17.18 -10.93 -6.55
CA ASP A 209 -15.78 -10.45 -6.53
C ASP A 209 -15.09 -10.97 -5.26
N PRO A 210 -14.72 -12.27 -5.23
CA PRO A 210 -14.19 -12.93 -4.02
C PRO A 210 -12.87 -12.36 -3.51
N GLU A 211 -12.09 -11.72 -4.38
CA GLU A 211 -10.81 -11.10 -4.01
C GLU A 211 -10.96 -9.70 -3.41
N SER A 212 -12.17 -9.11 -3.46
CA SER A 212 -12.46 -7.88 -2.73
C SER A 212 -12.67 -8.17 -1.24
N GLY A 213 -12.12 -7.34 -0.38
CA GLY A 213 -12.31 -7.47 1.06
C GLY A 213 -13.51 -6.68 1.58
N HIS A 214 -14.14 -7.16 2.65
CA HIS A 214 -15.21 -6.44 3.33
C HIS A 214 -14.64 -5.31 4.20
N LEU A 215 -14.77 -4.08 3.73
CA LEU A 215 -14.37 -2.90 4.50
C LEU A 215 -15.45 -2.54 5.52
N LYS A 216 -15.04 -2.45 6.80
CA LYS A 216 -15.85 -1.92 7.89
C LYS A 216 -15.02 -0.97 8.73
N ARG A 217 -15.09 0.33 8.44
CA ARG A 217 -14.40 1.39 9.18
C ARG A 217 -15.37 2.52 9.53
N PRO A 218 -15.31 3.10 10.74
CA PRO A 218 -16.16 4.24 11.11
C PRO A 218 -16.06 5.38 10.09
N GLY A 219 -17.20 5.94 9.69
CA GLY A 219 -17.25 7.05 8.73
C GLY A 219 -16.92 6.70 7.28
N LYS A 220 -16.80 5.41 6.94
CA LYS A 220 -16.54 4.94 5.57
C LYS A 220 -17.69 4.06 5.09
N PRO A 221 -17.99 4.03 3.77
CA PRO A 221 -18.99 3.11 3.21
C PRO A 221 -18.58 1.66 3.49
N GLU A 222 -19.47 0.88 4.11
CA GLU A 222 -19.25 -0.53 4.39
C GLU A 222 -19.55 -1.39 3.15
N GLY A 223 -18.77 -2.45 2.93
CA GLY A 223 -18.98 -3.45 1.88
C GLY A 223 -17.71 -3.81 1.11
N PRO A 224 -17.84 -4.42 -0.10
CA PRO A 224 -16.70 -4.88 -0.90
C PRO A 224 -15.82 -3.73 -1.39
N HIS A 225 -14.55 -3.72 -0.99
CA HIS A 225 -13.56 -2.73 -1.37
C HIS A 225 -12.20 -3.37 -1.62
N TYR A 226 -11.35 -2.63 -2.30
CA TYR A 226 -9.90 -2.80 -2.35
C TYR A 226 -9.22 -1.64 -1.63
N LEU A 227 -7.99 -1.84 -1.19
CA LEU A 227 -7.11 -0.77 -0.69
C LEU A 227 -6.01 -0.52 -1.71
N ALA A 228 -5.92 0.72 -2.17
CA ALA A 228 -4.80 1.20 -2.97
C ALA A 228 -3.77 1.84 -2.04
N HIS A 229 -2.57 1.28 -2.00
CA HIS A 229 -1.43 1.76 -1.23
C HIS A 229 -0.48 2.49 -2.16
N GLN A 230 -0.11 3.71 -1.83
CA GLN A 230 0.78 4.54 -2.63
C GLN A 230 1.94 5.07 -1.80
N ALA A 231 3.10 5.09 -2.43
CA ALA A 231 4.26 5.83 -1.96
C ALA A 231 4.49 7.02 -2.89
N VAL A 232 4.60 8.21 -2.31
CA VAL A 232 4.64 9.48 -3.03
C VAL A 232 5.90 10.23 -2.63
N ASP A 233 6.76 10.56 -3.61
CA ASP A 233 7.89 11.47 -3.42
C ASP A 233 7.37 12.88 -3.16
N SER A 234 7.98 13.56 -2.20
CA SER A 234 7.45 14.81 -1.64
C SER A 234 7.89 16.07 -2.37
N ASP A 235 8.78 15.99 -3.36
CA ASP A 235 9.25 17.20 -4.02
C ASP A 235 8.22 17.76 -5.02
N TYR A 236 7.68 16.90 -5.88
CA TYR A 236 6.65 17.27 -6.84
C TYR A 236 5.41 16.38 -6.75
N GLY A 237 5.36 15.51 -5.74
CA GLY A 237 4.24 14.63 -5.49
C GLY A 237 4.16 13.42 -6.42
N ILE A 238 5.22 13.06 -7.12
CA ILE A 238 5.23 11.89 -8.02
C ILE A 238 4.98 10.61 -7.22
N ILE A 239 4.03 9.80 -7.66
CA ILE A 239 3.77 8.48 -7.09
C ILE A 239 4.85 7.55 -7.60
N VAL A 240 5.74 7.11 -6.71
CA VAL A 240 6.89 6.26 -7.03
C VAL A 240 6.64 4.77 -6.79
N GLY A 241 5.55 4.44 -6.08
CA GLY A 241 5.14 3.05 -5.83
C GLY A 241 3.63 2.93 -5.66
N GLN A 242 3.09 1.82 -6.15
CA GLN A 242 1.66 1.50 -6.09
C GLN A 242 1.47 0.00 -5.92
N THR A 243 0.62 -0.40 -4.96
CA THR A 243 0.14 -1.77 -4.81
C THR A 243 -1.30 -1.79 -4.31
N VAL A 244 -1.98 -2.92 -4.49
CA VAL A 244 -3.39 -3.08 -4.11
C VAL A 244 -3.57 -4.33 -3.27
N THR A 245 -4.41 -4.22 -2.23
CA THR A 245 -4.82 -5.36 -1.40
C THR A 245 -6.34 -5.44 -1.31
N ALA A 246 -6.85 -6.55 -0.78
CA ALA A 246 -8.25 -6.65 -0.41
C ALA A 246 -8.60 -5.61 0.67
N GLY A 247 -9.85 -5.15 0.71
CA GLY A 247 -10.30 -4.04 1.57
C GLY A 247 -10.29 -4.31 3.07
N ASP A 248 -10.16 -5.56 3.48
CA ASP A 248 -10.08 -6.03 4.86
C ASP A 248 -8.62 -6.26 5.34
N VAL A 249 -7.64 -6.11 4.45
CA VAL A 249 -6.22 -6.19 4.80
C VAL A 249 -5.80 -4.93 5.56
N ASN A 250 -4.94 -5.09 6.57
CA ASN A 250 -4.43 -3.93 7.31
C ASN A 250 -3.44 -3.13 6.45
N ASP A 251 -3.49 -1.80 6.58
CA ASP A 251 -2.67 -0.87 5.78
C ASP A 251 -1.16 -1.10 5.93
N SER A 252 -0.72 -1.58 7.11
CA SER A 252 0.69 -1.89 7.40
C SER A 252 1.23 -3.11 6.65
N VAL A 253 0.35 -3.98 6.11
CA VAL A 253 0.72 -5.26 5.47
C VAL A 253 1.69 -5.10 4.29
N PRO A 254 1.39 -4.29 3.27
CA PRO A 254 2.29 -4.14 2.13
C PRO A 254 3.39 -3.10 2.35
N PHE A 255 3.41 -2.41 3.49
CA PHE A 255 4.22 -1.21 3.70
C PHE A 255 5.71 -1.44 3.54
N LEU A 256 6.28 -2.39 4.30
CA LEU A 256 7.73 -2.63 4.25
C LEU A 256 8.17 -3.07 2.86
N GLY A 257 7.47 -4.05 2.27
CA GLY A 257 7.81 -4.53 0.93
C GLY A 257 7.69 -3.44 -0.15
N LEU A 258 6.73 -2.50 -0.02
CA LEU A 258 6.60 -1.38 -0.93
C LEU A 258 7.79 -0.40 -0.81
N ILE A 259 8.17 -0.02 0.41
CA ILE A 259 9.28 0.92 0.64
C ILE A 259 10.62 0.30 0.25
N GLU A 260 10.85 -0.97 0.61
CA GLU A 260 12.06 -1.72 0.23
C GLU A 260 12.21 -1.81 -1.28
N HIS A 261 11.14 -2.21 -1.97
CA HIS A 261 11.14 -2.27 -3.44
C HIS A 261 11.49 -0.93 -4.09
N ILE A 262 10.93 0.17 -3.57
CA ILE A 262 11.22 1.52 -4.09
C ILE A 262 12.68 1.90 -3.82
N HIS A 263 13.15 1.66 -2.61
CA HIS A 263 14.52 2.00 -2.21
C HIS A 263 15.57 1.29 -3.05
N GLU A 264 15.34 0.01 -3.33
CA GLU A 264 16.27 -0.86 -4.06
C GLU A 264 16.18 -0.71 -5.58
N ASN A 265 14.97 -0.50 -6.13
CA ASN A 265 14.72 -0.65 -7.57
C ASN A 265 14.26 0.63 -8.27
N VAL A 266 13.86 1.68 -7.53
CA VAL A 266 13.31 2.90 -8.13
C VAL A 266 14.18 4.12 -7.80
N VAL A 267 14.26 4.47 -6.52
CA VAL A 267 15.07 5.61 -6.04
C VAL A 267 15.50 5.37 -4.59
N PRO A 268 16.78 5.59 -4.23
CA PRO A 268 17.22 5.51 -2.83
C PRO A 268 16.45 6.49 -1.95
N ILE A 269 15.80 5.98 -0.90
CA ILE A 269 14.98 6.77 0.02
C ILE A 269 15.84 7.20 1.21
N GLN A 270 15.81 8.50 1.55
CA GLN A 270 16.47 9.02 2.76
C GLN A 270 15.54 8.99 3.96
N ALA A 271 14.29 9.40 3.79
CA ALA A 271 13.29 9.36 4.85
C ALA A 271 11.94 8.84 4.32
N ALA A 272 11.33 7.95 5.08
CA ALA A 272 9.97 7.47 4.86
C ALA A 272 9.03 8.07 5.90
N THR A 273 7.80 8.40 5.51
CA THR A 273 6.78 8.90 6.42
C THR A 273 5.43 8.26 6.19
N ALA A 274 4.69 7.98 7.26
CA ALA A 274 3.37 7.36 7.19
C ALA A 274 2.46 7.86 8.32
N ASP A 275 1.18 7.45 8.31
CA ASP A 275 0.26 7.75 9.40
C ASP A 275 0.49 6.83 10.63
N ALA A 276 -0.34 7.03 11.67
CA ALA A 276 -0.21 6.25 12.91
C ALA A 276 -0.51 4.75 12.74
N ALA A 277 -1.20 4.32 11.70
CA ALA A 277 -1.47 2.90 11.45
C ALA A 277 -0.20 2.12 11.09
N TYR A 278 0.81 2.82 10.60
CA TYR A 278 2.10 2.25 10.21
C TYR A 278 3.16 2.31 11.32
N ASP A 279 2.84 2.91 12.49
CA ASP A 279 3.75 2.99 13.65
C ASP A 279 3.80 1.65 14.40
N PHE A 280 4.44 0.65 13.79
CA PHE A 280 4.70 -0.63 14.46
C PHE A 280 6.22 -0.86 14.63
N PRO A 281 6.64 -1.45 15.76
CA PRO A 281 8.06 -1.48 16.14
C PRO A 281 9.01 -2.11 15.11
N LEU A 282 8.58 -3.17 14.40
CA LEU A 282 9.38 -3.81 13.35
C LEU A 282 9.67 -2.86 12.19
N ALA A 283 8.74 -1.95 11.82
CA ALA A 283 9.00 -1.01 10.73
C ALA A 283 10.18 -0.08 11.04
N HIS A 284 10.29 0.37 12.29
CA HIS A 284 11.41 1.22 12.72
C HIS A 284 12.76 0.49 12.63
N ARG A 285 12.79 -0.81 12.93
CA ARG A 285 13.98 -1.65 12.81
C ARG A 285 14.34 -1.88 11.36
N ALA A 286 13.41 -2.40 10.57
CA ALA A 286 13.66 -2.77 9.18
C ALA A 286 14.09 -1.58 8.32
N LEU A 287 13.44 -0.42 8.46
CA LEU A 287 13.83 0.78 7.73
C LEU A 287 15.16 1.36 8.24
N GLY A 288 15.42 1.27 9.55
CA GLY A 288 16.71 1.67 10.12
C GLY A 288 17.90 0.82 9.60
N GLU A 289 17.70 -0.46 9.33
CA GLU A 289 18.72 -1.34 8.74
C GLU A 289 19.04 -0.96 7.29
N LEU A 290 18.08 -0.39 6.57
CA LEU A 290 18.29 0.17 5.23
C LEU A 290 18.85 1.59 5.25
N GLY A 291 19.10 2.17 6.43
CA GLY A 291 19.53 3.56 6.56
C GLY A 291 18.44 4.59 6.28
N ILE A 292 17.17 4.18 6.29
CA ILE A 292 16.02 5.05 6.03
C ILE A 292 15.50 5.60 7.36
N ASP A 293 15.44 6.93 7.49
CA ASP A 293 14.76 7.57 8.60
C ASP A 293 13.23 7.34 8.50
N PHE A 294 12.62 6.83 9.56
CA PHE A 294 11.18 6.58 9.55
C PHE A 294 10.42 7.50 10.51
N PHE A 295 9.52 8.32 9.96
CA PHE A 295 8.72 9.30 10.69
C PHE A 295 7.23 8.97 10.61
N ALA A 296 6.69 8.42 11.69
CA ALA A 296 5.27 8.13 11.82
C ALA A 296 4.70 8.73 13.11
N ARG A 297 3.44 9.17 13.08
CA ARG A 297 2.77 9.61 14.30
C ARG A 297 2.65 8.44 15.27
N PRO A 298 2.92 8.65 16.58
CA PRO A 298 2.77 7.60 17.57
C PRO A 298 1.34 7.05 17.57
N GLN A 299 1.20 5.74 17.50
CA GLN A 299 -0.09 5.09 17.68
C GLN A 299 -0.52 5.23 19.16
N LYS A 300 -1.69 5.81 19.39
CA LYS A 300 -2.29 5.85 20.72
C LYS A 300 -2.74 4.44 21.11
N THR A 301 -2.10 3.85 22.09
CA THR A 301 -2.53 2.57 22.63
C THR A 301 -3.83 2.76 23.39
N ALA A 302 -4.93 2.21 22.89
CA ALA A 302 -6.17 2.19 23.66
C ALA A 302 -5.95 1.35 24.91
N ALA A 303 -6.18 1.94 26.10
CA ALA A 303 -6.16 1.21 27.34
C ALA A 303 -7.20 0.07 27.28
N ARG A 304 -6.76 -1.19 27.34
CA ARG A 304 -7.68 -2.33 27.46
C ARG A 304 -8.28 -2.30 28.86
N VAL A 305 -9.57 -2.07 28.96
CA VAL A 305 -10.36 -1.82 30.17
C VAL A 305 -10.41 -3.01 31.17
N SER A 306 -9.70 -4.11 30.93
CA SER A 306 -9.85 -5.34 31.73
C SER A 306 -9.02 -5.42 33.01
N VAL A 307 -8.06 -4.52 33.21
CA VAL A 307 -7.24 -4.40 34.43
C VAL A 307 -6.85 -2.94 34.65
N GLN A 308 -6.78 -2.52 35.90
CA GLN A 308 -6.50 -1.12 36.24
C GLN A 308 -5.04 -0.73 35.97
N PHE A 309 -4.08 -1.66 36.12
CA PHE A 309 -2.66 -1.38 35.86
C PHE A 309 -2.28 -1.73 34.43
N THR A 310 -1.78 -0.73 33.71
CA THR A 310 -1.19 -0.82 32.37
C THR A 310 0.30 -1.13 32.47
N ARG A 311 1.01 -1.20 31.35
CA ARG A 311 2.46 -1.35 31.32
C ARG A 311 3.19 -0.14 31.97
N ASP A 312 2.63 1.04 31.82
CA ASP A 312 3.27 2.30 32.24
C ASP A 312 3.29 2.47 33.77
N ASP A 313 2.49 1.64 34.48
CA ASP A 313 2.50 1.54 35.95
C ASP A 313 3.66 0.70 36.49
N PHE A 314 4.47 0.08 35.61
CA PHE A 314 5.60 -0.77 35.94
C PHE A 314 6.92 -0.07 35.61
N CYS A 315 7.72 0.23 36.62
CA CYS A 315 9.01 0.92 36.46
C CYS A 315 10.09 -0.02 35.94
N ARG A 316 10.83 0.37 34.91
CA ARG A 316 11.99 -0.37 34.40
C ARG A 316 13.24 -0.03 35.23
N ASP A 317 13.90 -1.04 35.79
CA ASP A 317 15.26 -0.96 36.29
C ASP A 317 16.19 -1.53 35.23
N GLU A 318 16.92 -0.62 34.53
CA GLU A 318 17.82 -1.00 33.43
C GLU A 318 19.08 -1.74 33.94
N ASN A 319 19.58 -1.39 35.14
CA ASN A 319 20.80 -1.99 35.68
C ASN A 319 20.58 -3.46 36.06
N ARG A 320 19.41 -3.79 36.57
CA ARG A 320 19.05 -5.13 37.03
C ARG A 320 18.26 -5.93 35.99
N ASP A 321 17.90 -5.29 34.87
CA ASP A 321 17.08 -5.86 33.81
C ASP A 321 15.77 -6.44 34.31
N VAL A 322 15.05 -5.71 35.18
CA VAL A 322 13.77 -6.11 35.74
C VAL A 322 12.74 -4.99 35.63
N TYR A 323 11.48 -5.33 35.72
CA TYR A 323 10.40 -4.37 35.97
C TYR A 323 9.97 -4.45 37.43
N LEU A 324 9.72 -3.30 38.04
CA LEU A 324 9.15 -3.20 39.39
C LEU A 324 7.66 -2.91 39.27
N CYS A 325 6.85 -3.73 39.95
CA CYS A 325 5.40 -3.52 40.02
C CYS A 325 5.06 -2.37 41.00
N PRO A 326 3.80 -1.86 41.04
CA PRO A 326 3.40 -0.77 41.92
C PRO A 326 3.65 -0.99 43.41
N ILE A 327 3.85 -2.23 43.87
CA ILE A 327 4.24 -2.55 45.26
C ILE A 327 5.71 -2.92 45.41
N GLY A 328 6.54 -2.62 44.39
CA GLY A 328 8.00 -2.81 44.43
C GLY A 328 8.50 -4.24 44.20
N LYS A 329 7.64 -5.18 43.79
CA LYS A 329 8.07 -6.56 43.47
C LYS A 329 8.62 -6.65 42.06
N GLU A 330 9.61 -7.53 41.87
CA GLU A 330 10.34 -7.68 40.61
C GLU A 330 9.62 -8.59 39.63
N LEU A 331 9.60 -8.17 38.37
CA LEU A 331 9.29 -9.00 37.22
C LEU A 331 10.59 -9.27 36.46
N CYS A 332 11.06 -10.48 36.48
CA CYS A 332 12.28 -10.90 35.79
C CYS A 332 12.00 -11.33 34.35
N LEU A 333 12.99 -11.15 33.46
CA LEU A 333 12.92 -11.66 32.09
C LEU A 333 12.80 -13.17 32.07
N ARG A 334 11.77 -13.70 31.41
CA ARG A 334 11.46 -15.14 31.36
C ARG A 334 11.68 -15.75 30.00
N ARG A 335 11.24 -15.08 28.95
CA ARG A 335 11.30 -15.61 27.59
C ARG A 335 11.16 -14.53 26.52
N LEU A 336 11.59 -14.87 25.31
CA LEU A 336 11.16 -14.22 24.09
C LEU A 336 9.86 -14.90 23.62
N ALA A 337 8.80 -14.11 23.50
CA ALA A 337 7.51 -14.58 23.02
C ALA A 337 7.25 -14.06 21.62
N ARG A 338 6.74 -14.93 20.74
CA ARG A 338 6.32 -14.57 19.39
C ARG A 338 4.80 -14.59 19.28
N SER A 339 4.25 -13.56 18.68
CA SER A 339 2.82 -13.45 18.40
C SER A 339 2.58 -12.96 16.96
N ALA A 340 1.33 -12.91 16.54
CA ALA A 340 0.97 -12.31 15.23
C ALA A 340 1.41 -10.84 15.09
N SER A 341 1.57 -10.13 16.21
CA SER A 341 1.97 -8.72 16.25
C SER A 341 3.49 -8.49 16.41
N GLY A 342 4.31 -9.54 16.46
CA GLY A 342 5.77 -9.42 16.54
C GLY A 342 6.43 -10.25 17.63
N LEU A 343 7.68 -9.88 17.95
CA LEU A 343 8.50 -10.46 19.02
C LEU A 343 8.44 -9.60 20.28
N PHE A 344 8.38 -10.24 21.44
CA PHE A 344 8.23 -9.57 22.73
C PHE A 344 9.10 -10.21 23.80
N TRP A 345 9.83 -9.39 24.53
CA TRP A 345 10.40 -9.75 25.83
C TRP A 345 9.27 -9.89 26.83
N GLU A 346 9.11 -11.06 27.44
CA GLU A 346 8.13 -11.31 28.49
C GLU A 346 8.82 -11.34 29.86
N TYR A 347 8.50 -10.35 30.67
CA TYR A 347 8.87 -10.27 32.08
C TYR A 347 7.75 -10.77 32.94
N GLN A 348 8.04 -11.53 33.98
CA GLN A 348 7.04 -12.14 34.84
C GLN A 348 7.43 -12.04 36.29
N ALA A 349 6.48 -11.66 37.16
CA ALA A 349 6.61 -11.69 38.60
C ALA A 349 6.68 -13.12 39.15
N ASP A 350 7.15 -13.28 40.38
CA ASP A 350 6.99 -14.56 41.07
C ASP A 350 5.49 -14.79 41.40
N GLN A 351 5.05 -16.03 41.23
CA GLN A 351 3.66 -16.40 41.48
C GLN A 351 3.28 -16.21 42.94
N ARG A 352 4.22 -16.47 43.88
CA ARG A 352 4.03 -16.31 45.29
C ARG A 352 3.78 -14.86 45.68
N ASP A 353 4.53 -13.93 45.11
CA ASP A 353 4.35 -12.49 45.33
C ASP A 353 2.98 -12.02 44.84
N CYS A 354 2.54 -12.48 43.68
CA CYS A 354 1.22 -12.13 43.13
C CYS A 354 0.06 -12.81 43.89
N ALA A 355 0.26 -13.99 44.47
CA ALA A 355 -0.79 -14.69 45.20
C ALA A 355 -1.21 -13.96 46.48
N LEU A 356 -0.27 -13.32 47.15
CA LEU A 356 -0.48 -12.56 48.39
C LEU A 356 -0.62 -11.06 48.19
N CYS A 357 -0.68 -10.61 46.97
CA CYS A 357 -0.67 -9.18 46.62
C CYS A 357 -2.01 -8.51 46.95
N PRO A 358 -2.03 -7.41 47.73
CA PRO A 358 -3.26 -6.68 48.04
C PRO A 358 -3.89 -5.99 46.82
N LEU A 359 -3.10 -5.76 45.76
CA LEU A 359 -3.57 -5.15 44.50
C LEU A 359 -3.88 -6.19 43.42
N ARG A 360 -3.98 -7.47 43.77
CA ARG A 360 -4.14 -8.57 42.80
C ARG A 360 -5.36 -8.37 41.88
N GLU A 361 -6.50 -8.05 42.43
CA GLU A 361 -7.76 -7.85 41.69
C GLU A 361 -7.69 -6.70 40.68
N LYS A 362 -6.87 -5.67 40.96
CA LYS A 362 -6.62 -4.54 40.06
C LYS A 362 -5.58 -4.86 38.98
N CYS A 363 -4.76 -5.88 39.21
CA CYS A 363 -3.57 -6.19 38.43
C CYS A 363 -3.76 -7.41 37.50
N LEU A 364 -4.53 -8.41 37.90
CA LEU A 364 -4.78 -9.64 37.16
C LEU A 364 -6.27 -9.80 36.85
N ARG A 365 -6.58 -10.45 35.74
CA ARG A 365 -7.95 -10.78 35.35
C ARG A 365 -8.52 -11.87 36.25
N GLU A 366 -9.84 -11.89 36.42
CA GLU A 366 -10.53 -12.94 37.17
C GLU A 366 -10.24 -14.34 36.64
N ASP A 367 -10.07 -14.49 35.33
CA ASP A 367 -9.77 -15.78 34.68
C ASP A 367 -8.37 -16.30 35.00
N ASP A 368 -7.45 -15.45 35.50
CA ASP A 368 -6.07 -15.78 35.81
C ASP A 368 -5.83 -15.95 37.31
N LYS A 369 -6.69 -16.79 37.95
CA LYS A 369 -6.67 -17.02 39.40
C LYS A 369 -5.37 -17.63 39.92
N ARG A 370 -4.57 -18.30 39.07
CA ARG A 370 -3.28 -18.91 39.41
C ARG A 370 -2.09 -18.22 38.73
N GLY A 371 -2.33 -17.16 37.99
CA GLY A 371 -1.32 -16.47 37.23
C GLY A 371 -0.44 -15.53 38.04
N ALA A 372 0.70 -15.21 37.48
CA ALA A 372 1.54 -14.09 37.90
C ALA A 372 1.50 -12.97 36.86
N ARG A 373 1.64 -11.72 37.30
CA ARG A 373 1.65 -10.59 36.38
C ARG A 373 2.76 -10.70 35.36
N LYS A 374 2.42 -10.44 34.12
CA LYS A 374 3.34 -10.38 32.97
C LYS A 374 3.35 -8.98 32.38
N VAL A 375 4.53 -8.55 31.99
CA VAL A 375 4.75 -7.32 31.20
C VAL A 375 5.45 -7.75 29.91
N SER A 376 4.82 -7.45 28.78
CA SER A 376 5.39 -7.74 27.46
C SER A 376 5.89 -6.45 26.85
N VAL A 377 7.13 -6.47 26.38
CA VAL A 377 7.82 -5.34 25.73
C VAL A 377 8.26 -5.77 24.36
N SER A 378 7.96 -4.99 23.33
CA SER A 378 8.41 -5.32 21.97
C SER A 378 9.93 -5.49 21.93
N TYR A 379 10.40 -6.52 21.22
CA TYR A 379 11.83 -6.71 20.92
C TYR A 379 12.44 -5.47 20.26
N PHE A 380 11.67 -4.81 19.40
CA PHE A 380 12.07 -3.61 18.64
C PHE A 380 11.69 -2.29 19.35
N ALA A 381 11.41 -2.32 20.64
CA ALA A 381 10.96 -1.12 21.38
C ALA A 381 11.99 0.02 21.37
N ALA A 382 13.28 -0.34 21.41
CA ALA A 382 14.38 0.64 21.38
C ALA A 382 14.43 1.41 20.06
N ASP A 383 14.23 0.73 18.93
CA ASP A 383 14.23 1.32 17.60
C ASP A 383 13.08 2.32 17.44
N ARG A 384 11.87 1.91 17.83
CA ARG A 384 10.71 2.81 17.85
C ARG A 384 10.94 4.01 18.77
N GLN A 385 11.48 3.80 19.97
CA GLN A 385 11.72 4.87 20.93
C GLN A 385 12.78 5.88 20.43
N ARG A 386 13.83 5.40 19.74
CA ARG A 386 14.83 6.25 19.08
C ARG A 386 14.18 7.21 18.10
N ASN A 387 13.29 6.72 17.24
CA ASN A 387 12.58 7.55 16.29
C ASN A 387 11.57 8.50 16.96
N LEU A 388 10.90 8.07 18.02
CA LEU A 388 9.98 8.96 18.78
C LEU A 388 10.71 10.11 19.45
N LYS A 389 11.93 9.91 19.96
CA LYS A 389 12.76 11.00 20.51
C LYS A 389 13.08 12.08 19.46
N ARG A 390 13.09 11.73 18.17
CA ARG A 390 13.29 12.64 17.05
C ARG A 390 12.04 13.45 16.68
N SER A 391 10.90 13.22 17.32
CA SER A 391 9.63 13.93 17.04
C SER A 391 9.71 15.46 17.21
N HIS A 392 10.72 15.96 17.91
CA HIS A 392 10.98 17.39 18.08
C HIS A 392 11.79 18.00 16.92
N GLU A 393 12.43 17.18 16.11
CA GLU A 393 13.24 17.65 14.98
C GLU A 393 12.38 18.31 13.91
N PRO A 394 12.86 19.40 13.28
CA PRO A 394 12.17 20.05 12.16
C PRO A 394 11.86 19.08 11.02
N ALA A 395 12.82 18.21 10.65
CA ALA A 395 12.68 17.21 9.61
C ALA A 395 11.50 16.25 9.84
N TYR A 396 11.29 15.82 11.08
CA TYR A 396 10.16 14.97 11.45
C TYR A 396 8.82 15.67 11.17
N ARG A 397 8.70 16.93 11.63
CA ARG A 397 7.46 17.71 11.44
C ARG A 397 7.20 18.02 9.97
N GLU A 398 8.26 18.35 9.24
CA GLU A 398 8.18 18.60 7.80
C GLU A 398 7.72 17.35 7.05
N ALA A 399 8.33 16.18 7.31
CA ALA A 399 7.96 14.92 6.67
C ALA A 399 6.47 14.59 6.86
N LEU A 400 5.94 14.72 8.09
CA LEU A 400 4.52 14.50 8.36
C LEU A 400 3.61 15.49 7.62
N LYS A 401 4.02 16.76 7.50
CA LYS A 401 3.28 17.77 6.73
C LYS A 401 3.28 17.46 5.25
N LEU A 402 4.44 17.09 4.70
CA LEU A 402 4.59 16.71 3.28
C LEU A 402 3.74 15.49 2.94
N ARG A 403 3.71 14.46 3.81
CA ARG A 403 2.82 13.31 3.64
C ARG A 403 1.37 13.76 3.51
N GLN A 404 0.90 14.59 4.42
CA GLN A 404 -0.48 15.07 4.39
C GLN A 404 -0.80 15.79 3.08
N VAL A 405 0.08 16.69 2.64
CA VAL A 405 -0.12 17.45 1.40
C VAL A 405 -0.13 16.54 0.18
N TRP A 406 0.87 15.68 0.04
CA TRP A 406 1.08 14.92 -1.19
C TRP A 406 0.30 13.62 -1.27
N CYS A 407 0.21 12.83 -0.19
CA CYS A 407 -0.55 11.57 -0.23
C CYS A 407 -2.05 11.83 -0.28
N GLU A 408 -2.59 12.64 0.64
CA GLU A 408 -4.02 12.97 0.66
C GLU A 408 -4.43 13.76 -0.59
N GLY A 409 -3.60 14.71 -1.05
CA GLY A 409 -3.81 15.46 -2.28
C GLY A 409 -3.79 14.57 -3.52
N SER A 410 -2.89 13.58 -3.60
CA SER A 410 -2.83 12.62 -4.71
C SER A 410 -4.09 11.76 -4.77
N PHE A 411 -4.54 11.20 -3.65
CA PHE A 411 -5.78 10.43 -3.61
C PHE A 411 -7.01 11.26 -3.93
N SER A 412 -7.08 12.50 -3.45
CA SER A 412 -8.18 13.41 -3.76
C SER A 412 -8.25 13.70 -5.26
N ALA A 413 -7.12 14.03 -5.89
CA ALA A 413 -7.04 14.27 -7.33
C ALA A 413 -7.41 13.02 -8.14
N GLN A 414 -6.87 11.85 -7.79
CA GLN A 414 -7.17 10.60 -8.48
C GLN A 414 -8.66 10.20 -8.38
N LYS A 415 -9.27 10.36 -7.21
CA LYS A 415 -10.71 10.04 -7.02
C LYS A 415 -11.61 10.96 -7.81
N ARG A 416 -11.24 12.25 -7.92
CA ARG A 416 -12.05 13.26 -8.62
C ARG A 416 -11.84 13.23 -10.13
N GLU A 417 -10.59 13.05 -10.60
CA GLU A 417 -10.21 13.31 -11.99
C GLU A 417 -9.67 12.07 -12.73
N HIS A 418 -9.27 11.01 -12.01
CA HIS A 418 -8.58 9.85 -12.58
C HIS A 418 -9.21 8.51 -12.22
N ASN A 419 -10.53 8.49 -12.03
CA ASN A 419 -11.37 7.29 -11.85
C ASN A 419 -11.02 6.39 -10.64
N LEU A 420 -10.21 6.82 -9.66
CA LEU A 420 -9.80 5.96 -8.53
C LEU A 420 -10.93 5.62 -7.56
N ALA A 421 -12.09 6.27 -7.62
CA ALA A 421 -13.16 6.06 -6.64
C ALA A 421 -13.76 4.65 -6.67
N ARG A 422 -13.81 4.01 -7.85
CA ARG A 422 -14.40 2.70 -8.06
C ARG A 422 -13.71 1.91 -9.17
N VAL A 423 -13.43 0.64 -8.93
CA VAL A 423 -12.98 -0.30 -9.96
C VAL A 423 -14.18 -0.81 -10.74
N LEU A 424 -14.07 -0.86 -12.07
CA LEU A 424 -15.15 -1.35 -12.95
C LEU A 424 -15.02 -2.83 -13.32
N ARG A 425 -13.84 -3.41 -13.14
CA ARG A 425 -13.54 -4.82 -13.37
C ARG A 425 -13.43 -5.53 -12.03
N ARG A 426 -13.57 -6.85 -12.03
CA ARG A 426 -13.46 -7.70 -10.85
C ARG A 426 -12.10 -8.37 -10.76
N GLY A 427 -11.69 -8.70 -9.56
CA GLY A 427 -10.42 -9.35 -9.25
C GLY A 427 -9.31 -8.37 -8.84
N LEU A 428 -8.44 -8.83 -7.95
CA LEU A 428 -7.34 -8.05 -7.38
C LEU A 428 -6.42 -7.50 -8.48
N GLU A 429 -6.11 -8.34 -9.43
CA GLU A 429 -5.30 -7.98 -10.58
C GLU A 429 -5.92 -6.84 -11.41
N ALA A 430 -7.24 -6.87 -11.63
CA ALA A 430 -7.92 -5.82 -12.38
C ALA A 430 -8.01 -4.52 -11.57
N ALA A 431 -8.09 -4.61 -10.25
CA ALA A 431 -8.01 -3.47 -9.35
C ALA A 431 -6.61 -2.84 -9.38
N GLU A 432 -5.56 -3.65 -9.44
CA GLU A 432 -4.18 -3.17 -9.58
C GLU A 432 -3.97 -2.42 -10.89
N ASP A 433 -4.38 -2.99 -12.04
CA ASP A 433 -4.33 -2.32 -13.35
C ASP A 433 -5.01 -0.94 -13.30
N HIS A 434 -6.20 -0.89 -12.67
CA HIS A 434 -6.97 0.33 -12.53
C HIS A 434 -6.24 1.40 -11.70
N CYS A 435 -5.65 1.00 -10.58
CA CYS A 435 -4.91 1.89 -9.70
C CYS A 435 -3.60 2.38 -10.34
N LEU A 436 -2.88 1.50 -11.06
CA LEU A 436 -1.68 1.85 -11.82
C LEU A 436 -1.99 2.91 -12.89
N LEU A 437 -3.04 2.70 -13.70
CA LEU A 437 -3.44 3.68 -14.72
C LEU A 437 -3.86 5.02 -14.12
N SER A 438 -4.54 5.01 -12.96
CA SER A 438 -4.89 6.23 -12.24
C SER A 438 -3.67 6.99 -11.73
N ALA A 439 -2.70 6.28 -11.15
CA ALA A 439 -1.44 6.85 -10.69
C ALA A 439 -0.60 7.39 -11.85
N THR A 440 -0.50 6.64 -12.95
CA THR A 440 0.18 7.05 -14.19
C THR A 440 -0.40 8.35 -14.74
N ALA A 441 -1.72 8.45 -14.82
CA ALA A 441 -2.39 9.66 -15.33
C ALA A 441 -2.07 10.89 -14.49
N LEU A 442 -2.04 10.75 -13.16
CA LEU A 442 -1.66 11.84 -12.26
C LEU A 442 -0.18 12.20 -12.41
N ASN A 443 0.72 11.22 -12.47
CA ASN A 443 2.15 11.45 -12.67
C ASN A 443 2.42 12.15 -13.99
N LEU A 444 1.77 11.76 -15.09
CA LEU A 444 1.91 12.42 -16.40
C LEU A 444 1.47 13.88 -16.35
N LYS A 445 0.36 14.20 -15.69
CA LYS A 445 -0.07 15.60 -15.52
C LYS A 445 0.96 16.41 -14.73
N ARG A 446 1.52 15.84 -13.66
CA ARG A 446 2.57 16.48 -12.86
C ARG A 446 3.86 16.64 -13.64
N MET A 447 4.29 15.60 -14.35
CA MET A 447 5.48 15.64 -15.19
C MET A 447 5.40 16.76 -16.23
N ILE A 448 4.30 16.84 -16.98
CA ILE A 448 4.12 17.88 -18.01
C ILE A 448 4.02 19.28 -17.40
N LYS A 449 3.44 19.40 -16.20
CA LYS A 449 3.34 20.69 -15.50
C LYS A 449 4.69 21.24 -15.04
N HIS A 450 5.60 20.36 -14.60
CA HIS A 450 6.83 20.75 -13.92
C HIS A 450 8.10 20.59 -14.78
N ALA A 451 8.05 19.81 -15.86
CA ALA A 451 9.16 19.59 -16.78
C ALA A 451 9.01 20.37 -18.11
N GLY A 452 7.91 21.11 -18.30
CA GLY A 452 7.61 21.89 -19.51
C GLY A 452 7.91 23.38 -19.40
#